data_25b4f8354df4cfd8796a6b90478057e9
#
_entry.id   25b4f8354df4cfd8796a6b90478057e9
#
_cell.length_a   1.000
_cell.length_b   1.000
_cell.length_c   1.000
_cell.angle_alpha   90.00
_cell.angle_beta   90.00
_cell.angle_gamma   90.00
#
_symmetry.space_group_name_H-M   'P 1'
#
loop_
_entity.id
_entity.type
_entity.pdbx_description
1 polymer ?
#
loop_
_entity_poly.entity_id
_entity_poly.type
_entity_poly.pdbx_seq_one_letter_code
_entity_poly.pdbx_strand_id
1 'polypeptide(L)'
;MKAFSNINVSSIDEAVSAAAQARSNGQSVAFSGGGTDLLQQLKDGTDKSDVIINLRNIDGAKEISSANGTTRIGGLITLEELSNSDVGDVSYVLAQAAASVGTPQIRNVATLSGNVTQRPWCWYYRNGFNCYKAGGDECFSVTGENQQHAIYGGGPSFIVHPSDVAPALVALGASFIVAGPDGESNVSADEFFVMPSQDPAKENSLASGELLVGVSLPTPRASSVSHYHKIMDREAWTHAEVSVAAVLTMSGEIVESASIVLGGVATVPWKLTEVENYLVGRQLSADVVTMAGQMAVSSARPLAKNGHKIPMTAAAVERTLLALVNG
;
A
#
# COMPACT_ATOMS: atom_id res chain seq x y z
N MET A 1 4.48 15.04 -22.16
CA MET A 1 3.13 15.03 -21.57
C MET A 1 2.12 15.23 -22.69
N LYS A 2 1.12 14.35 -22.81
CA LYS A 2 -0.03 14.51 -23.71
C LYS A 2 -0.95 15.63 -23.20
N ALA A 3 -1.64 16.35 -24.06
CA ALA A 3 -2.70 17.29 -23.66
C ALA A 3 -3.88 16.50 -23.07
N PHE A 4 -4.49 17.02 -22.01
CA PHE A 4 -5.64 16.43 -21.31
C PHE A 4 -6.64 17.51 -20.91
N SER A 5 -7.89 17.10 -20.69
CA SER A 5 -8.91 17.93 -20.07
C SER A 5 -8.92 17.71 -18.55
N ASN A 6 -9.10 18.78 -17.76
CA ASN A 6 -9.26 18.67 -16.31
C ASN A 6 -10.71 18.99 -15.93
N ILE A 7 -11.34 18.08 -15.16
CA ILE A 7 -12.70 18.24 -14.63
C ILE A 7 -12.59 18.33 -13.11
N ASN A 8 -13.09 19.41 -12.53
CA ASN A 8 -13.21 19.55 -11.08
C ASN A 8 -14.60 19.06 -10.65
N VAL A 9 -14.65 18.21 -9.64
CA VAL A 9 -15.89 17.64 -9.10
C VAL A 9 -16.03 17.98 -7.63
N SER A 10 -17.28 17.96 -7.14
CA SER A 10 -17.64 18.31 -5.76
C SER A 10 -18.19 17.11 -4.96
N SER A 11 -18.44 15.98 -5.61
CA SER A 11 -18.91 14.76 -4.97
C SER A 11 -18.33 13.50 -5.62
N ILE A 12 -18.39 12.37 -4.92
CA ILE A 12 -17.99 11.05 -5.46
C ILE A 12 -18.89 10.67 -6.64
N ASP A 13 -20.20 10.89 -6.53
CA ASP A 13 -21.15 10.56 -7.60
C ASP A 13 -20.86 11.37 -8.88
N GLU A 14 -20.49 12.64 -8.73
CA GLU A 14 -20.07 13.46 -9.85
C GLU A 14 -18.77 12.93 -10.48
N ALA A 15 -17.81 12.47 -9.67
CA ALA A 15 -16.57 11.88 -10.15
C ALA A 15 -16.82 10.60 -10.97
N VAL A 16 -17.65 9.69 -10.45
CA VAL A 16 -18.04 8.45 -11.13
C VAL A 16 -18.80 8.75 -12.43
N SER A 17 -19.74 9.68 -12.39
CA SER A 17 -20.53 10.09 -13.57
C SER A 17 -19.65 10.71 -14.65
N ALA A 18 -18.71 11.60 -14.28
CA ALA A 18 -17.77 12.21 -15.22
C ALA A 18 -16.85 11.15 -15.86
N ALA A 19 -16.39 10.16 -15.07
CA ALA A 19 -15.60 9.06 -15.57
C ALA A 19 -16.39 8.20 -16.57
N ALA A 20 -17.63 7.86 -16.25
CA ALA A 20 -18.51 7.09 -17.13
C ALA A 20 -18.79 7.83 -18.45
N GLN A 21 -19.06 9.13 -18.39
CA GLN A 21 -19.28 9.96 -19.57
C GLN A 21 -18.03 10.07 -20.46
N ALA A 22 -16.85 10.32 -19.89
CA ALA A 22 -15.61 10.39 -20.65
C ALA A 22 -15.33 9.04 -21.36
N ARG A 23 -15.51 7.93 -20.67
CA ARG A 23 -15.33 6.59 -21.23
C ARG A 23 -16.33 6.26 -22.35
N SER A 24 -17.59 6.68 -22.24
CA SER A 24 -18.58 6.51 -23.30
C SER A 24 -18.20 7.27 -24.57
N ASN A 25 -17.39 8.33 -24.45
CA ASN A 25 -16.79 9.08 -25.54
C ASN A 25 -15.47 8.47 -26.04
N GLY A 26 -15.07 7.29 -25.55
CA GLY A 26 -13.82 6.61 -25.94
C GLY A 26 -12.56 7.23 -25.32
N GLN A 27 -12.70 8.07 -24.29
CA GLN A 27 -11.59 8.75 -23.62
C GLN A 27 -11.08 7.94 -22.43
N SER A 28 -9.77 7.94 -22.23
CA SER A 28 -9.13 7.40 -21.04
C SER A 28 -9.20 8.39 -19.88
N VAL A 29 -9.36 7.88 -18.66
CA VAL A 29 -9.61 8.69 -17.46
C VAL A 29 -8.59 8.34 -16.36
N ALA A 30 -8.11 9.36 -15.65
CA ALA A 30 -7.39 9.22 -14.39
C ALA A 30 -8.03 10.10 -13.32
N PHE A 31 -8.04 9.62 -12.07
CA PHE A 31 -8.44 10.39 -10.90
C PHE A 31 -7.23 11.01 -10.22
N SER A 32 -7.36 12.27 -9.80
CA SER A 32 -6.30 13.01 -9.13
C SER A 32 -6.73 13.45 -7.73
N GLY A 33 -6.15 12.86 -6.70
CA GLY A 33 -6.15 13.40 -5.35
C GLY A 33 -5.03 14.44 -5.19
N GLY A 34 -3.92 14.08 -4.53
CA GLY A 34 -2.74 14.94 -4.40
C GLY A 34 -1.91 15.12 -5.67
N GLY A 35 -2.02 14.21 -6.62
CA GLY A 35 -1.30 14.25 -7.89
C GLY A 35 0.19 13.88 -7.83
N THR A 36 0.71 13.50 -6.66
CA THR A 36 2.16 13.27 -6.43
C THR A 36 2.72 12.09 -7.23
N ASP A 37 1.90 11.11 -7.59
CA ASP A 37 2.27 10.04 -8.51
C ASP A 37 1.78 10.30 -9.94
N LEU A 38 0.49 10.65 -10.10
CA LEU A 38 -0.12 10.84 -11.41
C LEU A 38 0.61 11.88 -12.27
N LEU A 39 0.98 13.04 -11.69
CA LEU A 39 1.69 14.08 -12.44
C LEU A 39 3.06 13.63 -12.91
N GLN A 40 3.74 12.77 -12.14
CA GLN A 40 5.00 12.19 -12.59
C GLN A 40 4.76 11.21 -13.76
N GLN A 41 3.77 10.33 -13.67
CA GLN A 41 3.40 9.43 -14.76
C GLN A 41 3.04 10.16 -16.06
N LEU A 42 2.31 11.27 -15.95
CA LEU A 42 1.99 12.12 -17.11
C LEU A 42 3.24 12.75 -17.74
N LYS A 43 4.21 13.16 -16.90
CA LYS A 43 5.49 13.71 -17.38
C LYS A 43 6.36 12.64 -18.05
N ASP A 44 6.43 11.45 -17.45
CA ASP A 44 7.20 10.30 -17.96
C ASP A 44 6.52 9.67 -19.19
N GLY A 45 5.22 9.99 -19.44
CA GLY A 45 4.43 9.44 -20.54
C GLY A 45 3.98 7.99 -20.29
N THR A 46 4.06 7.50 -19.06
CA THR A 46 3.53 6.19 -18.65
C THR A 46 2.01 6.22 -18.45
N ASP A 47 1.46 7.37 -18.04
CA ASP A 47 0.03 7.66 -18.13
C ASP A 47 -0.24 8.62 -19.31
N LYS A 48 -1.28 8.33 -20.08
CA LYS A 48 -1.67 9.09 -21.28
C LYS A 48 -3.16 9.44 -21.27
N SER A 49 -3.75 9.57 -20.08
CA SER A 49 -5.16 9.86 -19.89
C SER A 49 -5.60 11.12 -20.66
N ASP A 50 -6.79 11.05 -21.25
CA ASP A 50 -7.41 12.16 -21.98
C ASP A 50 -8.10 13.13 -21.03
N VAL A 51 -8.62 12.60 -19.92
CA VAL A 51 -9.37 13.34 -18.90
C VAL A 51 -8.80 13.05 -17.54
N ILE A 52 -8.53 14.12 -16.77
CA ILE A 52 -8.18 14.04 -15.35
C ILE A 52 -9.34 14.58 -14.55
N ILE A 53 -9.85 13.76 -13.63
CA ILE A 53 -10.91 14.14 -12.69
C ILE A 53 -10.25 14.52 -11.38
N ASN A 54 -10.33 15.81 -11.04
CA ASN A 54 -9.73 16.37 -9.83
C ASN A 54 -10.69 16.23 -8.65
N LEU A 55 -10.29 15.43 -7.66
CA LEU A 55 -11.08 15.07 -6.50
C LEU A 55 -10.92 16.03 -5.31
N ARG A 56 -10.01 16.99 -5.38
CA ARG A 56 -9.60 17.83 -4.22
C ARG A 56 -10.72 18.62 -3.55
N ASN A 57 -11.78 18.91 -4.28
CA ASN A 57 -12.89 19.73 -3.82
C ASN A 57 -14.09 18.92 -3.32
N ILE A 58 -13.93 17.62 -3.14
CA ILE A 58 -15.01 16.78 -2.62
C ILE A 58 -15.10 16.96 -1.11
N ASP A 59 -16.21 17.51 -0.66
CA ASP A 59 -16.49 17.71 0.77
C ASP A 59 -16.67 16.36 1.48
N GLY A 60 -16.22 16.30 2.74
CA GLY A 60 -16.32 15.08 3.58
C GLY A 60 -15.39 13.93 3.20
N ALA A 61 -14.71 13.99 2.05
CA ALA A 61 -13.85 12.88 1.56
C ALA A 61 -12.54 12.69 2.35
N LYS A 62 -12.29 13.51 3.37
CA LYS A 62 -11.16 13.40 4.31
C LYS A 62 -11.56 12.96 5.70
N GLU A 63 -12.84 12.85 5.98
CA GLU A 63 -13.36 12.63 7.32
C GLU A 63 -12.95 11.28 7.89
N ILE A 64 -12.66 11.27 9.20
CA ILE A 64 -12.50 10.08 10.01
C ILE A 64 -13.73 9.98 10.90
N SER A 65 -14.43 8.84 10.83
CA SER A 65 -15.63 8.61 11.62
C SER A 65 -15.67 7.19 12.18
N SER A 66 -16.03 7.06 13.44
CA SER A 66 -16.13 5.77 14.12
C SER A 66 -17.58 5.47 14.46
N ALA A 67 -18.07 4.31 14.02
CA ALA A 67 -19.41 3.82 14.31
C ALA A 67 -19.45 2.28 14.28
N ASN A 68 -20.27 1.69 15.13
CA ASN A 68 -20.56 0.25 15.11
C ASN A 68 -19.31 -0.67 15.16
N GLY A 69 -18.27 -0.27 15.89
CA GLY A 69 -17.03 -1.07 15.99
C GLY A 69 -16.11 -1.00 14.77
N THR A 70 -16.31 -0.01 13.89
CA THR A 70 -15.43 0.26 12.76
C THR A 70 -15.07 1.76 12.68
N THR A 71 -13.92 2.06 12.13
CA THR A 71 -13.47 3.42 11.82
C THR A 71 -13.33 3.57 10.32
N ARG A 72 -14.15 4.42 9.72
CA ARG A 72 -14.03 4.83 8.32
C ARG A 72 -13.05 5.98 8.21
N ILE A 73 -12.13 5.90 7.26
CA ILE A 73 -11.15 6.96 6.94
C ILE A 73 -11.35 7.35 5.48
N GLY A 74 -11.65 8.61 5.23
CA GLY A 74 -11.85 9.14 3.89
C GLY A 74 -10.55 9.11 3.06
N GLY A 75 -10.68 8.75 1.78
CA GLY A 75 -9.54 8.49 0.90
C GLY A 75 -8.72 9.72 0.52
N LEU A 76 -9.30 10.92 0.64
CA LEU A 76 -8.62 12.17 0.33
C LEU A 76 -7.91 12.82 1.52
N ILE A 77 -7.95 12.21 2.71
CA ILE A 77 -7.11 12.63 3.83
C ILE A 77 -5.64 12.61 3.39
N THR A 78 -4.90 13.65 3.68
CA THR A 78 -3.47 13.67 3.36
C THR A 78 -2.70 12.77 4.34
N LEU A 79 -1.55 12.29 3.92
CA LEU A 79 -0.72 11.43 4.78
C LEU A 79 -0.22 12.17 6.03
N GLU A 80 -0.02 13.49 5.92
CA GLU A 80 0.32 14.33 7.07
C GLU A 80 -0.87 14.50 8.03
N GLU A 81 -2.08 14.78 7.51
CA GLU A 81 -3.31 14.80 8.32
C GLU A 81 -3.53 13.45 9.01
N LEU A 82 -3.37 12.34 8.28
CA LEU A 82 -3.54 10.99 8.79
C LEU A 82 -2.54 10.65 9.91
N SER A 83 -1.26 10.99 9.72
CA SER A 83 -0.20 10.70 10.71
C SER A 83 -0.36 11.48 12.02
N ASN A 84 -1.04 12.64 11.98
CA ASN A 84 -1.27 13.51 13.13
C ASN A 84 -2.72 13.45 13.66
N SER A 85 -3.55 12.54 13.14
CA SER A 85 -4.93 12.38 13.57
C SER A 85 -5.06 11.45 14.77
N ASP A 86 -6.24 11.45 15.41
CA ASP A 86 -6.61 10.55 16.50
C ASP A 86 -6.63 9.06 16.08
N VAL A 87 -6.45 8.76 14.80
CA VAL A 87 -6.20 7.40 14.29
C VAL A 87 -4.94 6.81 14.95
N GLY A 88 -3.96 7.63 15.32
CA GLY A 88 -2.78 7.18 16.06
C GLY A 88 -3.11 6.49 17.39
N ASP A 89 -4.17 6.90 18.06
CA ASP A 89 -4.62 6.33 19.34
C ASP A 89 -5.25 4.93 19.16
N VAL A 90 -5.85 4.68 17.99
CA VAL A 90 -6.51 3.40 17.65
C VAL A 90 -5.68 2.54 16.70
N SER A 91 -4.74 3.12 15.97
CA SER A 91 -4.00 2.45 14.89
C SER A 91 -2.60 3.05 14.70
N TYR A 92 -1.77 2.92 15.74
CA TYR A 92 -0.42 3.52 15.76
C TYR A 92 0.45 3.12 14.55
N VAL A 93 0.37 1.85 14.12
CA VAL A 93 1.06 1.33 12.94
C VAL A 93 0.73 2.11 11.66
N LEU A 94 -0.52 2.54 11.49
CA LEU A 94 -0.95 3.31 10.30
C LEU A 94 -0.42 4.75 10.35
N ALA A 95 -0.44 5.39 11.51
CA ALA A 95 0.12 6.72 11.71
C ALA A 95 1.64 6.74 11.45
N GLN A 96 2.37 5.73 11.97
CA GLN A 96 3.81 5.56 11.71
C GLN A 96 4.10 5.32 10.22
N ALA A 97 3.33 4.46 9.56
CA ALA A 97 3.48 4.19 8.13
C ALA A 97 3.25 5.46 7.31
N ALA A 98 2.18 6.22 7.60
CA ALA A 98 1.89 7.49 6.93
C ALA A 98 3.01 8.52 7.13
N ALA A 99 3.54 8.67 8.36
CA ALA A 99 4.64 9.57 8.69
C ALA A 99 5.95 9.23 7.97
N SER A 100 6.14 7.95 7.58
CA SER A 100 7.36 7.47 6.92
C SER A 100 7.37 7.70 5.40
N VAL A 101 6.26 8.16 4.81
CA VAL A 101 6.15 8.34 3.35
C VAL A 101 6.92 9.58 2.90
N GLY A 102 7.79 9.42 1.93
CA GLY A 102 8.42 10.49 1.16
C GLY A 102 9.05 11.58 2.02
N THR A 103 8.55 12.80 1.88
CA THR A 103 8.96 13.99 2.64
C THR A 103 7.73 14.70 3.22
N PRO A 104 7.87 15.61 4.20
CA PRO A 104 6.75 16.42 4.69
C PRO A 104 5.99 17.13 3.56
N GLN A 105 6.69 17.64 2.54
CA GLN A 105 6.07 18.31 1.38
C GLN A 105 5.19 17.34 0.58
N ILE A 106 5.63 16.10 0.41
CA ILE A 106 4.83 15.06 -0.27
C ILE A 106 3.63 14.69 0.60
N ARG A 107 3.83 14.43 1.89
CA ARG A 107 2.74 14.02 2.80
C ARG A 107 1.63 15.07 2.95
N ASN A 108 1.97 16.36 2.89
CA ASN A 108 1.00 17.47 2.91
C ASN A 108 0.05 17.47 1.70
N VAL A 109 0.35 16.72 0.65
CA VAL A 109 -0.43 16.71 -0.59
C VAL A 109 -0.89 15.32 -0.98
N ALA A 110 -0.04 14.30 -0.78
CA ALA A 110 -0.34 12.90 -1.08
C ALA A 110 -1.48 12.41 -0.19
N THR A 111 -2.46 11.74 -0.79
CA THR A 111 -3.65 11.24 -0.11
C THR A 111 -3.54 9.75 0.20
N LEU A 112 -4.33 9.28 1.17
CA LEU A 112 -4.42 7.87 1.54
C LEU A 112 -4.72 6.99 0.32
N SER A 113 -5.82 7.27 -0.39
CA SER A 113 -6.20 6.49 -1.58
C SER A 113 -5.15 6.58 -2.68
N GLY A 114 -4.58 7.78 -2.92
CA GLY A 114 -3.52 7.95 -3.90
C GLY A 114 -2.24 7.18 -3.56
N ASN A 115 -1.90 7.05 -2.28
CA ASN A 115 -0.76 6.24 -1.84
C ASN A 115 -1.00 4.74 -2.04
N VAL A 116 -2.20 4.24 -1.70
CA VAL A 116 -2.57 2.83 -1.88
C VAL A 116 -2.61 2.43 -3.35
N THR A 117 -3.11 3.31 -4.22
CA THR A 117 -3.32 3.03 -5.64
C THR A 117 -2.20 3.53 -6.56
N GLN A 118 -1.09 4.03 -6.00
CA GLN A 118 0.04 4.49 -6.80
C GLN A 118 0.62 3.36 -7.66
N ARG A 119 1.10 3.71 -8.86
CA ARG A 119 1.72 2.77 -9.78
C ARG A 119 3.17 2.45 -9.36
N PRO A 120 3.71 1.29 -9.74
CA PRO A 120 5.05 0.88 -9.37
C PRO A 120 6.13 1.90 -9.75
N TRP A 121 7.15 2.02 -8.90
CA TRP A 121 8.34 2.85 -9.13
C TRP A 121 9.47 2.06 -9.81
N CYS A 122 9.11 1.01 -10.54
CA CYS A 122 10.04 0.25 -11.34
C CYS A 122 10.64 1.15 -12.45
N TRP A 123 11.94 1.25 -12.51
CA TRP A 123 12.63 2.10 -13.48
C TRP A 123 12.41 1.67 -14.93
N TYR A 124 12.21 0.38 -15.21
CA TYR A 124 11.84 -0.07 -16.57
C TYR A 124 10.49 0.51 -16.97
N TYR A 125 9.48 0.35 -16.13
CA TYR A 125 8.15 0.90 -16.36
C TYR A 125 8.19 2.43 -16.51
N ARG A 126 8.86 3.13 -15.57
CA ARG A 126 8.92 4.61 -15.56
C ARG A 126 9.76 5.20 -16.71
N ASN A 127 10.67 4.43 -17.31
CA ASN A 127 11.42 4.82 -18.49
C ASN A 127 10.83 4.32 -19.82
N GLY A 128 9.57 3.87 -19.82
CA GLY A 128 8.81 3.59 -21.05
C GLY A 128 9.15 2.26 -21.71
N PHE A 129 9.78 1.31 -20.99
CA PHE A 129 9.93 -0.05 -21.50
C PHE A 129 8.57 -0.71 -21.67
N ASN A 130 8.38 -1.42 -22.79
CA ASN A 130 7.13 -2.13 -23.11
C ASN A 130 7.01 -3.42 -22.29
N CYS A 131 6.92 -3.28 -20.95
CA CYS A 131 6.77 -4.39 -20.01
C CYS A 131 5.28 -4.69 -19.73
N TYR A 132 4.99 -5.74 -18.95
CA TYR A 132 3.62 -6.11 -18.56
C TYR A 132 2.81 -4.92 -18.04
N LYS A 133 3.42 -4.01 -17.24
CA LYS A 133 2.75 -2.83 -16.69
C LYS A 133 2.44 -1.75 -17.72
N ALA A 134 3.11 -1.79 -18.87
CA ALA A 134 2.92 -0.90 -19.99
C ALA A 134 2.12 -1.53 -21.16
N GLY A 135 1.58 -2.75 -20.95
CA GLY A 135 0.82 -3.49 -21.95
C GLY A 135 1.64 -4.44 -22.83
N GLY A 136 2.92 -4.63 -22.55
CA GLY A 136 3.77 -5.62 -23.18
C GLY A 136 3.69 -7.00 -22.48
N ASP A 137 4.60 -7.88 -22.82
CA ASP A 137 4.61 -9.30 -22.46
C ASP A 137 5.89 -9.78 -21.78
N GLU A 138 6.75 -8.84 -21.33
CA GLU A 138 8.03 -9.14 -20.70
C GLU A 138 8.23 -8.36 -19.39
N CYS A 139 9.03 -8.92 -18.46
CA CYS A 139 9.53 -8.20 -17.29
C CYS A 139 11.06 -8.07 -17.38
N PHE A 140 11.53 -6.89 -17.74
CA PHE A 140 12.95 -6.59 -17.98
C PHE A 140 13.84 -6.73 -16.73
N SER A 141 13.24 -6.77 -15.53
CA SER A 141 14.02 -6.97 -14.30
C SER A 141 14.54 -8.40 -14.15
N VAL A 142 13.96 -9.39 -14.83
CA VAL A 142 14.37 -10.79 -14.71
C VAL A 142 15.83 -10.97 -15.10
N THR A 143 16.24 -10.36 -16.20
CA THR A 143 17.61 -10.45 -16.73
C THR A 143 18.44 -9.18 -16.53
N GLY A 144 17.81 -8.09 -16.12
CA GLY A 144 18.41 -6.77 -15.99
C GLY A 144 18.80 -6.39 -14.56
N GLU A 145 18.74 -5.08 -14.28
CA GLU A 145 18.95 -4.52 -12.94
C GLU A 145 17.69 -4.77 -12.09
N ASN A 146 17.84 -5.45 -10.95
CA ASN A 146 16.70 -5.90 -10.14
C ASN A 146 16.88 -5.76 -8.63
N GLN A 147 17.82 -4.92 -8.18
CA GLN A 147 18.14 -4.74 -6.76
C GLN A 147 16.91 -4.36 -5.92
N GLN A 148 16.01 -3.54 -6.48
CA GLN A 148 14.82 -3.05 -5.78
C GLN A 148 13.53 -3.83 -6.11
N HIS A 149 13.64 -4.98 -6.80
CA HIS A 149 12.49 -5.78 -7.20
C HIS A 149 12.09 -6.81 -6.14
N ALA A 150 10.94 -7.45 -6.36
CA ALA A 150 10.32 -8.36 -5.41
C ALA A 150 11.14 -9.64 -5.18
N ILE A 151 11.15 -10.11 -3.93
CA ILE A 151 11.65 -11.42 -3.52
C ILE A 151 10.51 -12.36 -3.10
N TYR A 152 9.26 -11.85 -3.06
CA TYR A 152 8.04 -12.64 -2.85
C TYR A 152 7.00 -12.30 -3.91
N GLY A 153 6.17 -13.29 -4.25
CA GLY A 153 5.00 -13.11 -5.13
C GLY A 153 5.33 -12.65 -6.54
N GLY A 154 6.59 -12.67 -6.96
CA GLY A 154 7.02 -12.32 -8.30
C GLY A 154 6.74 -13.44 -9.32
N GLY A 155 6.44 -13.04 -10.55
CA GLY A 155 6.19 -13.85 -11.72
C GLY A 155 4.75 -13.76 -12.22
N PRO A 156 4.58 -13.34 -13.50
CA PRO A 156 5.61 -12.96 -14.48
C PRO A 156 6.18 -11.55 -14.30
N SER A 157 5.53 -10.64 -13.55
CA SER A 157 6.07 -9.33 -13.19
C SER A 157 6.69 -9.38 -11.78
N PHE A 158 7.81 -8.68 -11.58
CA PHE A 158 8.55 -8.65 -10.32
C PHE A 158 8.59 -7.25 -9.70
N ILE A 159 7.61 -6.41 -10.00
CA ILE A 159 7.51 -5.07 -9.36
C ILE A 159 7.35 -5.24 -7.84
N VAL A 160 7.67 -4.18 -7.11
CA VAL A 160 7.33 -4.04 -5.70
C VAL A 160 6.12 -3.12 -5.57
N HIS A 161 5.16 -3.48 -4.71
CA HIS A 161 4.08 -2.58 -4.34
C HIS A 161 4.65 -1.40 -3.53
N PRO A 162 4.49 -0.15 -3.99
CA PRO A 162 5.29 0.96 -3.47
C PRO A 162 4.69 1.65 -2.23
N SER A 163 3.47 1.29 -1.83
CA SER A 163 2.78 1.95 -0.72
C SER A 163 3.34 1.53 0.64
N ASP A 164 3.70 2.49 1.47
CA ASP A 164 4.07 2.26 2.87
C ASP A 164 2.82 2.02 3.75
N VAL A 165 1.69 2.67 3.45
CA VAL A 165 0.46 2.50 4.26
C VAL A 165 -0.29 1.20 3.95
N ALA A 166 -0.13 0.61 2.77
CA ALA A 166 -0.83 -0.61 2.39
C ALA A 166 -0.50 -1.80 3.31
N PRO A 167 0.76 -2.09 3.68
CA PRO A 167 1.07 -3.11 4.67
C PRO A 167 0.42 -2.88 6.03
N ALA A 168 0.36 -1.63 6.49
CA ALA A 168 -0.28 -1.27 7.75
C ALA A 168 -1.81 -1.49 7.70
N LEU A 169 -2.45 -1.11 6.61
CA LEU A 169 -3.88 -1.34 6.39
C LEU A 169 -4.22 -2.83 6.37
N VAL A 170 -3.42 -3.64 5.67
CA VAL A 170 -3.60 -5.09 5.62
C VAL A 170 -3.38 -5.71 7.01
N ALA A 171 -2.35 -5.28 7.76
CA ALA A 171 -2.09 -5.76 9.10
C ALA A 171 -3.23 -5.44 10.08
N LEU A 172 -3.91 -4.32 9.89
CA LEU A 172 -5.09 -3.89 10.67
C LEU A 172 -6.40 -4.59 10.23
N GLY A 173 -6.38 -5.39 9.15
CA GLY A 173 -7.59 -6.03 8.62
C GLY A 173 -8.54 -5.04 7.95
N ALA A 174 -8.00 -4.02 7.27
CA ALA A 174 -8.80 -3.02 6.57
C ALA A 174 -9.64 -3.61 5.44
N SER A 175 -10.81 -3.03 5.19
CA SER A 175 -11.54 -3.14 3.95
C SER A 175 -11.38 -1.85 3.14
N PHE A 176 -11.29 -1.99 1.82
CA PHE A 176 -11.13 -0.88 0.88
C PHE A 176 -12.49 -0.49 0.31
N ILE A 177 -12.87 0.78 0.45
CA ILE A 177 -14.16 1.29 0.01
C ILE A 177 -14.00 1.80 -1.41
N VAL A 178 -14.60 1.08 -2.35
CA VAL A 178 -14.54 1.38 -3.78
C VAL A 178 -15.86 1.98 -4.24
N ALA A 179 -15.82 3.10 -4.92
CA ALA A 179 -16.97 3.70 -5.58
C ALA A 179 -16.93 3.47 -7.09
N GLY A 180 -18.05 3.08 -7.64
CA GLY A 180 -18.28 2.84 -9.05
C GLY A 180 -19.70 3.15 -9.47
N PRO A 181 -20.11 2.82 -10.73
CA PRO A 181 -21.45 3.10 -11.23
C PRO A 181 -22.60 2.51 -10.42
N ASP A 182 -22.34 1.41 -9.71
CA ASP A 182 -23.33 0.70 -8.89
C ASP A 182 -23.32 1.16 -7.41
N GLY A 183 -22.57 2.23 -7.10
CA GLY A 183 -22.41 2.78 -5.74
C GLY A 183 -21.12 2.35 -5.06
N GLU A 184 -21.10 2.44 -3.71
CA GLU A 184 -19.95 2.03 -2.90
C GLU A 184 -20.00 0.53 -2.55
N SER A 185 -18.85 -0.11 -2.57
CA SER A 185 -18.64 -1.49 -2.12
C SER A 185 -17.44 -1.59 -1.20
N ASN A 186 -17.44 -2.58 -0.27
CA ASN A 186 -16.28 -2.89 0.56
C ASN A 186 -15.57 -4.10 -0.02
N VAL A 187 -14.28 -3.95 -0.30
CA VAL A 187 -13.42 -4.98 -0.88
C VAL A 187 -12.38 -5.37 0.17
N SER A 188 -12.20 -6.66 0.42
CA SER A 188 -11.17 -7.15 1.34
C SER A 188 -9.76 -6.93 0.76
N ALA A 189 -8.72 -6.97 1.60
CA ALA A 189 -7.35 -6.83 1.14
C ALA A 189 -6.96 -7.94 0.14
N ASP A 190 -7.43 -9.17 0.36
CA ASP A 190 -7.13 -10.32 -0.51
C ASP A 190 -7.80 -10.21 -1.89
N GLU A 191 -8.88 -9.44 -1.99
CA GLU A 191 -9.59 -9.17 -3.25
C GLU A 191 -9.10 -7.88 -3.91
N PHE A 192 -8.62 -6.91 -3.11
CA PHE A 192 -8.20 -5.61 -3.61
C PHE A 192 -6.83 -5.66 -4.29
N PHE A 193 -5.83 -6.31 -3.69
CA PHE A 193 -4.49 -6.41 -4.25
C PHE A 193 -4.37 -7.59 -5.21
N VAL A 194 -3.89 -7.32 -6.43
CA VAL A 194 -3.83 -8.30 -7.52
C VAL A 194 -2.41 -8.83 -7.70
N MET A 195 -2.25 -10.14 -7.56
CA MET A 195 -0.97 -10.80 -7.81
C MET A 195 -0.65 -10.82 -9.31
N PRO A 196 0.64 -10.69 -9.73
CA PRO A 196 1.02 -10.79 -11.13
C PRO A 196 0.65 -12.11 -11.80
N SER A 197 0.49 -13.18 -11.03
CA SER A 197 0.01 -14.48 -11.53
C SER A 197 -1.46 -14.46 -11.95
N GLN A 198 -2.25 -13.50 -11.43
CA GLN A 198 -3.64 -13.29 -11.79
C GLN A 198 -3.75 -12.28 -12.96
N ASP A 199 -3.10 -11.14 -12.82
CA ASP A 199 -3.02 -10.10 -13.86
C ASP A 199 -1.70 -9.31 -13.73
N PRO A 200 -0.72 -9.55 -14.61
CA PRO A 200 0.58 -8.88 -14.50
C PRO A 200 0.53 -7.38 -14.84
N ALA A 201 -0.54 -6.88 -15.43
CA ALA A 201 -0.71 -5.46 -15.75
C ALA A 201 -1.25 -4.63 -14.57
N LYS A 202 -1.92 -5.27 -13.60
CA LYS A 202 -2.60 -4.60 -12.47
C LYS A 202 -1.83 -4.72 -11.16
N GLU A 203 -2.12 -3.81 -10.24
CA GLU A 203 -1.73 -3.85 -8.82
C GLU A 203 -2.93 -4.02 -7.90
N ASN A 204 -4.11 -3.62 -8.35
CA ASN A 204 -5.37 -3.66 -7.61
C ASN A 204 -6.55 -4.03 -8.52
N SER A 205 -7.68 -4.35 -7.90
CA SER A 205 -8.89 -4.84 -8.58
C SER A 205 -9.77 -3.74 -9.16
N LEU A 206 -9.43 -2.45 -8.98
CA LEU A 206 -10.24 -1.35 -9.49
C LEU A 206 -10.49 -1.50 -11.00
N ALA A 207 -11.74 -1.50 -11.38
CA ALA A 207 -12.12 -1.40 -12.78
C ALA A 207 -11.91 0.02 -13.29
N SER A 208 -11.83 0.15 -14.60
CA SER A 208 -11.70 1.48 -15.21
C SER A 208 -12.93 2.34 -14.89
N GLY A 209 -12.71 3.49 -14.26
CA GLY A 209 -13.77 4.41 -13.80
C GLY A 209 -14.21 4.18 -12.36
N GLU A 210 -13.70 3.17 -11.67
CA GLU A 210 -13.81 3.04 -10.23
C GLU A 210 -12.69 3.76 -9.50
N LEU A 211 -12.97 4.21 -8.29
CA LEU A 211 -12.00 4.88 -7.43
C LEU A 211 -12.07 4.40 -5.99
N LEU A 212 -10.92 4.37 -5.33
CA LEU A 212 -10.82 4.11 -3.90
C LEU A 212 -11.19 5.39 -3.15
N VAL A 213 -12.33 5.37 -2.43
CA VAL A 213 -12.87 6.55 -1.71
C VAL A 213 -12.54 6.55 -0.23
N GLY A 214 -12.02 5.47 0.30
CA GLY A 214 -11.63 5.36 1.69
C GLY A 214 -11.29 3.94 2.11
N VAL A 215 -11.07 3.77 3.40
CA VAL A 215 -10.87 2.48 4.04
C VAL A 215 -11.74 2.37 5.30
N SER A 216 -12.10 1.14 5.67
CA SER A 216 -12.78 0.82 6.93
C SER A 216 -11.89 -0.10 7.75
N LEU A 217 -11.59 0.30 9.00
CA LEU A 217 -10.79 -0.46 9.94
C LEU A 217 -11.69 -1.04 11.02
N PRO A 218 -11.53 -2.31 11.41
CA PRO A 218 -12.14 -2.81 12.63
C PRO A 218 -11.54 -2.09 13.84
N THR A 219 -12.33 -1.86 14.89
CA THR A 219 -11.81 -1.30 16.14
C THR A 219 -10.81 -2.28 16.75
N PRO A 220 -9.56 -1.86 17.02
CA PRO A 220 -8.58 -2.71 17.65
C PRO A 220 -9.05 -3.15 19.04
N ARG A 221 -8.63 -4.33 19.48
CA ARG A 221 -8.83 -4.76 20.87
C ARG A 221 -7.96 -3.91 21.80
N ALA A 222 -8.42 -3.68 23.03
CA ALA A 222 -7.69 -2.86 24.01
C ALA A 222 -6.28 -3.39 24.34
N SER A 223 -6.06 -4.70 24.18
CA SER A 223 -4.75 -5.35 24.39
C SER A 223 -3.89 -5.43 23.09
N SER A 224 -4.29 -4.73 22.03
CA SER A 224 -3.51 -4.72 20.80
C SER A 224 -2.35 -3.74 20.90
N VAL A 225 -1.18 -4.20 20.47
CA VAL A 225 0.03 -3.39 20.27
C VAL A 225 0.42 -3.44 18.79
N SER A 226 0.98 -2.34 18.27
CA SER A 226 1.32 -2.29 16.86
C SER A 226 2.58 -1.46 16.62
N HIS A 227 3.32 -1.81 15.56
CA HIS A 227 4.52 -1.09 15.17
C HIS A 227 4.74 -1.16 13.65
N TYR A 228 5.24 -0.07 13.08
CA TYR A 228 5.71 -0.02 11.70
C TYR A 228 7.21 0.28 11.67
N HIS A 229 7.96 -0.56 10.98
CA HIS A 229 9.40 -0.36 10.76
C HIS A 229 9.71 -0.31 9.27
N LYS A 230 10.54 0.66 8.86
CA LYS A 230 10.94 0.86 7.46
C LYS A 230 12.46 0.96 7.36
N ILE A 231 13.06 0.09 6.56
CA ILE A 231 14.46 0.20 6.14
C ILE A 231 14.50 0.91 4.79
N MET A 232 15.31 1.96 4.68
CA MET A 232 15.44 2.79 3.49
C MET A 232 16.87 3.30 3.34
N ASP A 233 17.28 3.64 2.11
CA ASP A 233 18.64 4.10 1.80
C ASP A 233 19.00 5.43 2.47
N ARG A 234 18.01 6.27 2.77
CA ARG A 234 18.15 7.56 3.45
C ARG A 234 16.85 7.90 4.17
N GLU A 235 16.93 8.81 5.14
CA GLU A 235 15.80 9.14 6.04
C GLU A 235 14.58 9.76 5.34
N ALA A 236 14.72 10.28 4.13
CA ALA A 236 13.61 10.88 3.39
C ALA A 236 13.74 10.64 1.89
N TRP A 237 12.60 10.74 1.19
CA TRP A 237 12.52 10.67 -0.27
C TRP A 237 12.95 9.31 -0.85
N THR A 238 12.72 8.22 -0.13
CA THR A 238 12.93 6.86 -0.66
C THR A 238 11.74 5.97 -0.35
N HIS A 239 11.50 5.01 -1.25
CA HIS A 239 10.63 3.87 -0.97
C HIS A 239 11.33 2.94 0.02
N ALA A 240 10.56 2.03 0.63
CA ALA A 240 11.12 1.02 1.48
C ALA A 240 11.98 0.04 0.68
N GLU A 241 13.20 -0.25 1.14
CA GLU A 241 13.89 -1.48 0.76
C GLU A 241 13.18 -2.68 1.37
N VAL A 242 12.81 -2.57 2.64
CA VAL A 242 11.96 -3.48 3.39
C VAL A 242 11.15 -2.68 4.37
N SER A 243 9.88 -2.99 4.52
CA SER A 243 9.09 -2.51 5.66
C SER A 243 8.29 -3.64 6.29
N VAL A 244 7.94 -3.46 7.55
CA VAL A 244 7.16 -4.42 8.34
C VAL A 244 6.09 -3.67 9.10
N ALA A 245 4.84 -4.02 8.89
CA ALA A 245 3.72 -3.63 9.74
C ALA A 245 3.33 -4.83 10.62
N ALA A 246 3.33 -4.67 11.92
CA ALA A 246 2.93 -5.71 12.86
C ALA A 246 1.85 -5.21 13.81
N VAL A 247 0.82 -6.04 13.99
CA VAL A 247 -0.26 -5.84 14.95
C VAL A 247 -0.40 -7.14 15.75
N LEU A 248 -0.22 -7.05 17.05
CA LEU A 248 -0.37 -8.19 17.97
C LEU A 248 -1.48 -7.91 18.97
N THR A 249 -2.29 -8.90 19.28
CA THR A 249 -3.17 -8.88 20.45
C THR A 249 -2.51 -9.71 21.54
N MET A 250 -2.38 -9.13 22.72
CA MET A 250 -1.68 -9.75 23.84
C MET A 250 -2.63 -10.23 24.93
N SER A 251 -2.31 -11.37 25.55
CA SER A 251 -2.93 -11.84 26.79
C SER A 251 -1.81 -11.94 27.85
N GLY A 252 -1.63 -10.87 28.63
CA GLY A 252 -0.42 -10.68 29.41
C GLY A 252 0.81 -10.59 28.51
N GLU A 253 1.80 -11.46 28.73
CA GLU A 253 3.02 -11.53 27.91
C GLU A 253 2.91 -12.49 26.70
N ILE A 254 1.77 -13.16 26.54
CA ILE A 254 1.55 -14.17 25.50
C ILE A 254 0.83 -13.54 24.32
N VAL A 255 1.29 -13.83 23.11
CA VAL A 255 0.63 -13.43 21.85
C VAL A 255 -0.65 -14.25 21.67
N GLU A 256 -1.81 -13.59 21.69
CA GLU A 256 -3.13 -14.20 21.41
C GLU A 256 -3.39 -14.26 19.90
N SER A 257 -3.07 -13.19 19.19
CA SER A 257 -3.15 -13.14 17.72
C SER A 257 -2.05 -12.24 17.16
N ALA A 258 -1.64 -12.51 15.91
CA ALA A 258 -0.63 -11.75 15.21
C ALA A 258 -1.07 -11.46 13.77
N SER A 259 -0.74 -10.28 13.28
CA SER A 259 -0.81 -9.92 11.87
C SER A 259 0.48 -9.21 11.50
N ILE A 260 1.26 -9.79 10.58
CA ILE A 260 2.59 -9.29 10.17
C ILE A 260 2.63 -9.21 8.66
N VAL A 261 2.81 -8.01 8.13
CA VAL A 261 2.76 -7.72 6.71
C VAL A 261 4.01 -6.99 6.25
N LEU A 262 4.67 -7.53 5.23
CA LEU A 262 5.86 -6.93 4.62
C LEU A 262 5.48 -5.96 3.51
N GLY A 263 6.26 -4.89 3.38
CA GLY A 263 6.28 -3.99 2.23
C GLY A 263 7.71 -3.85 1.68
N GLY A 264 7.85 -3.30 0.48
CA GLY A 264 9.16 -3.10 -0.18
C GLY A 264 9.81 -4.37 -0.75
N VAL A 265 9.21 -5.55 -0.56
CA VAL A 265 9.81 -6.85 -0.92
C VAL A 265 8.90 -7.74 -1.77
N ALA A 266 7.65 -7.35 -1.99
CA ALA A 266 6.66 -8.16 -2.70
C ALA A 266 5.83 -7.32 -3.67
N THR A 267 5.15 -8.01 -4.56
CA THR A 267 4.29 -7.39 -5.59
C THR A 267 2.95 -6.87 -5.02
N VAL A 268 2.60 -7.32 -3.82
CA VAL A 268 1.45 -6.89 -3.01
C VAL A 268 1.93 -6.76 -1.56
N PRO A 269 1.17 -6.14 -0.63
CA PRO A 269 1.43 -6.27 0.80
C PRO A 269 1.49 -7.76 1.19
N TRP A 270 2.63 -8.22 1.70
CA TRP A 270 2.92 -9.65 1.85
C TRP A 270 2.73 -10.14 3.27
N LYS A 271 1.69 -10.92 3.50
CA LYS A 271 1.35 -11.45 4.82
C LYS A 271 2.24 -12.65 5.19
N LEU A 272 2.78 -12.65 6.41
CA LEU A 272 3.65 -13.71 6.93
C LEU A 272 2.86 -14.73 7.77
N THR A 273 1.90 -15.41 7.18
CA THR A 273 0.97 -16.32 7.88
C THR A 273 1.68 -17.42 8.69
N GLU A 274 2.80 -17.96 8.22
CA GLU A 274 3.57 -18.97 8.97
C GLU A 274 4.21 -18.36 10.24
N VAL A 275 4.70 -17.13 10.15
CA VAL A 275 5.26 -16.40 11.30
C VAL A 275 4.15 -16.04 12.28
N GLU A 276 3.01 -15.56 11.79
CA GLU A 276 1.84 -15.27 12.62
C GLU A 276 1.42 -16.48 13.44
N ASN A 277 1.28 -17.65 12.79
CA ASN A 277 0.94 -18.91 13.43
C ASN A 277 2.00 -19.37 14.44
N TYR A 278 3.29 -19.12 14.12
CA TYR A 278 4.38 -19.45 15.05
C TYR A 278 4.34 -18.63 16.32
N LEU A 279 3.99 -17.35 16.25
CA LEU A 279 3.98 -16.43 17.39
C LEU A 279 2.81 -16.70 18.35
N VAL A 280 1.66 -17.16 17.86
CA VAL A 280 0.48 -17.41 18.68
C VAL A 280 0.79 -18.44 19.79
N GLY A 281 0.40 -18.10 21.01
CA GLY A 281 0.62 -18.89 22.23
C GLY A 281 2.05 -18.78 22.81
N ARG A 282 2.90 -17.89 22.27
CA ARG A 282 4.27 -17.69 22.76
C ARG A 282 4.48 -16.31 23.38
N GLN A 283 5.43 -16.24 24.31
CA GLN A 283 6.02 -15.00 24.76
C GLN A 283 7.09 -14.55 23.75
N LEU A 284 7.18 -13.26 23.49
CA LEU A 284 8.20 -12.69 22.59
C LEU A 284 9.59 -12.65 23.27
N SER A 285 10.21 -13.80 23.48
CA SER A 285 11.60 -13.89 23.91
C SER A 285 12.56 -13.62 22.74
N ALA A 286 13.84 -13.35 23.04
CA ALA A 286 14.87 -13.15 22.02
C ALA A 286 14.93 -14.32 21.01
N ASP A 287 14.86 -15.57 21.51
CA ASP A 287 14.89 -16.77 20.66
C ASP A 287 13.65 -16.86 19.75
N VAL A 288 12.46 -16.53 20.28
CA VAL A 288 11.20 -16.53 19.50
C VAL A 288 11.26 -15.47 18.40
N VAL A 289 11.76 -14.28 18.71
CA VAL A 289 11.88 -13.17 17.75
C VAL A 289 12.90 -13.50 16.66
N THR A 290 14.06 -14.05 17.03
CA THR A 290 15.09 -14.49 16.04
C THR A 290 14.55 -15.58 15.11
N MET A 291 13.84 -16.56 15.65
CA MET A 291 13.22 -17.63 14.83
C MET A 291 12.15 -17.04 13.90
N ALA A 292 11.34 -16.11 14.35
CA ALA A 292 10.34 -15.42 13.52
C ALA A 292 11.01 -14.69 12.33
N GLY A 293 12.14 -14.01 12.55
CA GLY A 293 12.93 -13.40 11.48
C GLY A 293 13.46 -14.41 10.46
N GLN A 294 13.97 -15.56 10.93
CA GLN A 294 14.42 -16.63 10.05
C GLN A 294 13.28 -17.26 9.24
N MET A 295 12.15 -17.50 9.87
CA MET A 295 10.95 -18.03 9.20
C MET A 295 10.41 -17.08 8.15
N ALA A 296 10.45 -15.78 8.41
CA ALA A 296 9.97 -14.76 7.49
C ALA A 296 10.60 -14.88 6.09
N VAL A 297 11.84 -15.33 5.99
CA VAL A 297 12.58 -15.41 4.72
C VAL A 297 12.60 -16.79 4.09
N SER A 298 11.97 -17.79 4.69
CA SER A 298 11.99 -19.20 4.23
C SER A 298 11.46 -19.39 2.82
N SER A 299 10.43 -18.62 2.45
CA SER A 299 9.80 -18.66 1.13
C SER A 299 10.32 -17.60 0.14
N ALA A 300 11.32 -16.80 0.52
CA ALA A 300 11.88 -15.78 -0.36
C ALA A 300 12.55 -16.40 -1.59
N ARG A 301 12.35 -15.77 -2.75
CA ARG A 301 12.92 -16.18 -4.03
C ARG A 301 13.52 -14.95 -4.72
N PRO A 302 14.77 -14.59 -4.39
CA PRO A 302 15.42 -13.43 -4.96
C PRO A 302 15.76 -13.64 -6.44
N LEU A 303 15.82 -12.55 -7.18
CA LEU A 303 16.45 -12.47 -8.49
C LEU A 303 17.99 -12.37 -8.33
N ALA A 304 18.69 -12.21 -9.44
CA ALA A 304 20.16 -12.27 -9.45
C ALA A 304 20.87 -11.19 -8.58
N LYS A 305 20.22 -10.03 -8.34
CA LYS A 305 20.86 -8.87 -7.69
C LYS A 305 20.15 -8.36 -6.43
N ASN A 306 19.05 -8.97 -5.98
CA ASN A 306 18.27 -8.51 -4.82
C ASN A 306 18.33 -9.45 -3.61
N GLY A 307 19.29 -10.36 -3.56
CA GLY A 307 19.50 -11.28 -2.43
C GLY A 307 19.80 -10.60 -1.09
N HIS A 308 20.32 -9.35 -1.12
CA HIS A 308 20.53 -8.54 0.09
C HIS A 308 19.24 -8.24 0.86
N LYS A 309 18.08 -8.27 0.21
CA LYS A 309 16.78 -8.08 0.87
C LYS A 309 16.44 -9.22 1.84
N ILE A 310 17.02 -10.42 1.68
CA ILE A 310 16.78 -11.55 2.58
C ILE A 310 17.24 -11.23 4.02
N PRO A 311 18.53 -10.96 4.30
CA PRO A 311 18.94 -10.62 5.66
C PRO A 311 18.30 -9.31 6.16
N MET A 312 18.02 -8.36 5.28
CA MET A 312 17.31 -7.13 5.68
C MET A 312 15.89 -7.43 6.16
N THR A 313 15.16 -8.33 5.47
CA THR A 313 13.80 -8.72 5.87
C THR A 313 13.80 -9.44 7.22
N ALA A 314 14.70 -10.40 7.44
CA ALA A 314 14.83 -11.09 8.72
C ALA A 314 15.08 -10.09 9.86
N ALA A 315 16.05 -9.20 9.69
CA ALA A 315 16.38 -8.18 10.69
C ALA A 315 15.23 -7.15 10.90
N ALA A 316 14.50 -6.80 9.85
CA ALA A 316 13.34 -5.90 9.98
C ALA A 316 12.23 -6.52 10.82
N VAL A 317 11.92 -7.81 10.60
CA VAL A 317 10.92 -8.54 11.40
C VAL A 317 11.36 -8.64 12.86
N GLU A 318 12.62 -9.02 13.12
CA GLU A 318 13.17 -9.06 14.48
C GLU A 318 13.05 -7.71 15.19
N ARG A 319 13.49 -6.62 14.56
CA ARG A 319 13.42 -5.26 15.13
C ARG A 319 11.99 -4.80 15.40
N THR A 320 11.07 -5.12 14.49
CA THR A 320 9.66 -4.78 14.66
C THR A 320 9.06 -5.50 15.87
N LEU A 321 9.32 -6.80 16.01
CA LEU A 321 8.84 -7.58 17.16
C LEU A 321 9.48 -7.14 18.47
N LEU A 322 10.79 -6.83 18.50
CA LEU A 322 11.47 -6.29 19.66
C LEU A 322 10.93 -4.94 20.11
N ALA A 323 10.54 -4.08 19.15
CA ALA A 323 9.92 -2.79 19.49
C ALA A 323 8.57 -2.95 20.19
N LEU A 324 7.83 -4.02 19.91
CA LEU A 324 6.54 -4.34 20.55
C LEU A 324 6.70 -4.92 21.98
N VAL A 325 7.89 -5.41 22.34
CA VAL A 325 8.18 -5.92 23.69
C VAL A 325 8.62 -4.78 24.63
N ASN A 326 9.31 -3.77 24.09
CA ASN A 326 9.96 -2.72 24.85
C ASN A 326 9.17 -1.40 24.95
N GLY A 327 8.04 -1.30 24.26
CA GLY A 327 7.13 -0.15 24.29
C GLY A 327 5.91 -0.44 25.11
#